data_23832fa1103075d1d8e9454699ac2d18
#
_entry.id   23832fa1103075d1d8e9454699ac2d18
#
_cell.length_a   1.000
_cell.length_b   1.000
_cell.length_c   1.000
_cell.angle_alpha   90.00
_cell.angle_beta   90.00
_cell.angle_gamma   90.00
#
_symmetry.space_group_name_H-M   'P 1'
#
loop_
_entity.id
_entity.type
_entity.pdbx_description
1 polymer ?
#
loop_
_entity_poly.entity_id
_entity_poly.type
_entity_poly.pdbx_seq_one_letter_code
_entity_poly.pdbx_strand_id
1 'polypeptide(L)'
;PNSIFSSFGFTLIDECHHIGAEVFSRALFKIVSPYMLGLSATMDRKDNLSKVFKMFIGPIVYSEKRKGGDDVLVRAINYSHKDEEFGQQVYNFKGQVHYSIMIKKLCEFNFRSEFIIKVLSDLMKENSEQQIIVLAHNKSLLAYLHDAIKHRNITSVGYYVGGMKEKDLKITETKKIIIATYAMAEEGLDIKTLTTLVMAT
;
A
#
# COMPACT_ATOMS: atom_id res chain seq x y z
N PRO A 1 -28.21 3.83 21.44
CA PRO A 1 -27.97 4.56 20.21
C PRO A 1 -27.50 5.96 20.55
N ASN A 2 -26.50 6.42 19.85
CA ASN A 2 -25.97 7.77 20.07
C ASN A 2 -26.95 8.73 19.35
N SER A 3 -27.52 9.69 20.06
CA SER A 3 -28.53 10.64 19.52
C SER A 3 -28.05 11.38 18.27
N ILE A 4 -26.73 11.47 18.06
CA ILE A 4 -26.10 12.07 16.89
C ILE A 4 -26.50 11.35 15.61
N PHE A 5 -26.70 10.03 15.63
CA PHE A 5 -27.01 9.24 14.42
C PHE A 5 -28.53 9.08 14.16
N SER A 6 -29.38 9.48 15.09
CA SER A 6 -30.83 9.30 14.96
C SER A 6 -31.51 10.19 13.91
N SER A 7 -30.83 11.25 13.46
CA SER A 7 -31.34 12.18 12.44
C SER A 7 -30.98 11.80 11.01
N PHE A 8 -30.13 10.77 10.80
CA PHE A 8 -29.72 10.36 9.46
C PHE A 8 -30.67 9.31 8.89
N GLY A 9 -31.20 9.58 7.70
CA GLY A 9 -32.09 8.68 6.97
C GLY A 9 -31.33 7.62 6.14
N PHE A 10 -30.05 7.84 5.85
CA PHE A 10 -29.23 6.97 5.02
C PHE A 10 -27.78 6.96 5.52
N THR A 11 -27.18 5.78 5.54
CA THR A 11 -25.76 5.59 5.85
C THR A 11 -25.06 4.91 4.68
N LEU A 12 -24.02 5.55 4.16
CA LEU A 12 -23.11 4.98 3.17
C LEU A 12 -21.81 4.58 3.85
N ILE A 13 -21.35 3.35 3.60
CA ILE A 13 -20.11 2.81 4.14
C ILE A 13 -19.23 2.42 2.98
N ASP A 14 -18.16 3.21 2.77
CA ASP A 14 -17.15 2.88 1.80
C ASP A 14 -16.17 1.84 2.37
N GLU A 15 -15.56 1.03 1.49
CA GLU A 15 -14.68 -0.10 1.87
C GLU A 15 -15.28 -0.99 2.97
N CYS A 16 -16.57 -1.29 2.85
CA CYS A 16 -17.34 -1.99 3.89
C CYS A 16 -16.79 -3.36 4.26
N HIS A 17 -15.87 -3.93 3.48
CA HIS A 17 -15.18 -5.16 3.83
C HIS A 17 -14.27 -5.03 5.07
N HIS A 18 -13.85 -3.81 5.45
CA HIS A 18 -13.11 -3.57 6.67
C HIS A 18 -13.97 -3.66 7.94
N ILE A 19 -15.28 -3.53 7.83
CA ILE A 19 -16.21 -3.56 8.97
C ILE A 19 -16.21 -4.91 9.70
N GLY A 20 -15.79 -5.97 9.05
CA GLY A 20 -15.61 -7.27 9.69
C GLY A 20 -14.58 -7.27 10.85
N ALA A 21 -13.71 -6.26 10.96
CA ALA A 21 -12.80 -6.13 12.09
C ALA A 21 -13.57 -5.73 13.37
N GLU A 22 -13.18 -6.30 14.51
CA GLU A 22 -13.89 -6.15 15.80
C GLU A 22 -14.15 -4.69 16.19
N VAL A 23 -13.20 -3.80 15.95
CA VAL A 23 -13.31 -2.37 16.29
C VAL A 23 -14.36 -1.67 15.43
N PHE A 24 -14.35 -1.91 14.13
CA PHE A 24 -15.28 -1.28 13.19
C PHE A 24 -16.70 -1.83 13.33
N SER A 25 -16.87 -3.11 13.61
CA SER A 25 -18.21 -3.72 13.82
C SER A 25 -18.95 -3.07 14.99
N ARG A 26 -18.25 -2.58 16.02
CA ARG A 26 -18.85 -1.85 17.16
C ARG A 26 -19.56 -0.56 16.75
N ALA A 27 -19.14 0.08 15.65
CA ALA A 27 -19.80 1.28 15.13
C ALA A 27 -21.20 0.96 14.60
N LEU A 28 -21.39 -0.20 13.98
CA LEU A 28 -22.67 -0.63 13.41
C LEU A 28 -23.79 -0.72 14.47
N PHE A 29 -23.47 -1.08 15.70
CA PHE A 29 -24.44 -1.11 16.81
C PHE A 29 -24.89 0.29 17.29
N LYS A 30 -24.16 1.33 16.90
CA LYS A 30 -24.45 2.72 17.28
C LYS A 30 -25.15 3.49 16.17
N ILE A 31 -25.04 3.03 14.94
CA ILE A 31 -25.66 3.66 13.77
C ILE A 31 -27.08 3.13 13.65
N VAL A 32 -28.05 4.03 13.67
CA VAL A 32 -29.47 3.74 13.48
C VAL A 32 -29.98 4.58 12.31
N SER A 33 -29.95 4.03 11.12
CA SER A 33 -30.53 4.66 9.95
C SER A 33 -31.47 3.65 9.25
N PRO A 34 -32.62 4.12 8.68
CA PRO A 34 -33.55 3.24 7.98
C PRO A 34 -32.93 2.54 6.76
N TYR A 35 -31.98 3.19 6.12
CA TYR A 35 -31.33 2.68 4.92
C TYR A 35 -29.81 2.69 5.10
N MET A 36 -29.18 1.60 4.65
CA MET A 36 -27.75 1.44 4.69
C MET A 36 -27.24 0.84 3.37
N LEU A 37 -26.12 1.36 2.86
CA LEU A 37 -25.44 0.86 1.68
C LEU A 37 -23.95 0.70 1.95
N GLY A 38 -23.41 -0.45 1.63
CA GLY A 38 -21.97 -0.72 1.66
C GLY A 38 -21.39 -0.77 0.26
N LEU A 39 -20.25 -0.14 0.05
CA LEU A 39 -19.45 -0.22 -1.17
C LEU A 39 -18.17 -0.99 -0.87
N SER A 40 -17.73 -1.84 -1.77
CA SER A 40 -16.46 -2.55 -1.67
C SER A 40 -16.04 -3.12 -3.02
N ALA A 41 -14.76 -3.06 -3.33
CA ALA A 41 -14.17 -3.74 -4.47
C ALA A 41 -13.92 -5.24 -4.21
N THR A 42 -13.79 -5.65 -2.95
CA THR A 42 -13.43 -7.01 -2.52
C THR A 42 -14.41 -7.53 -1.48
N MET A 43 -15.46 -8.24 -1.92
CA MET A 43 -16.48 -8.77 -1.00
C MET A 43 -16.11 -10.14 -0.41
N ASP A 44 -15.25 -10.91 -1.09
CA ASP A 44 -14.88 -12.25 -0.65
C ASP A 44 -13.67 -12.23 0.29
N ARG A 45 -13.93 -12.50 1.56
CA ARG A 45 -12.91 -12.61 2.60
C ARG A 45 -12.66 -14.06 2.96
N LYS A 46 -11.38 -14.44 3.08
CA LYS A 46 -10.97 -15.81 3.48
C LYS A 46 -11.28 -16.13 4.96
N ASP A 47 -11.51 -15.10 5.78
CA ASP A 47 -11.76 -15.22 7.23
C ASP A 47 -13.24 -15.41 7.61
N ASN A 48 -14.14 -15.59 6.63
CA ASN A 48 -15.59 -15.74 6.81
C ASN A 48 -16.30 -14.54 7.49
N LEU A 49 -15.62 -13.41 7.71
CA LEU A 49 -16.23 -12.20 8.28
C LEU A 49 -17.21 -11.51 7.31
N SER A 50 -17.29 -11.96 6.06
CA SER A 50 -18.33 -11.54 5.09
C SER A 50 -19.75 -11.66 5.63
N LYS A 51 -19.99 -12.61 6.53
CA LYS A 51 -21.31 -12.80 7.17
C LYS A 51 -21.67 -11.64 8.07
N VAL A 52 -20.70 -11.03 8.76
CA VAL A 52 -20.95 -9.94 9.72
C VAL A 52 -21.51 -8.72 9.01
N PHE A 53 -20.85 -8.22 7.97
CA PHE A 53 -21.36 -7.03 7.29
C PHE A 53 -22.65 -7.31 6.52
N LYS A 54 -22.88 -8.54 6.00
CA LYS A 54 -24.15 -8.91 5.41
C LYS A 54 -25.33 -8.93 6.40
N MET A 55 -25.07 -9.22 7.67
CA MET A 55 -26.10 -9.15 8.72
C MET A 55 -26.53 -7.71 9.00
N PHE A 56 -25.62 -6.74 8.92
CA PHE A 56 -25.90 -5.34 9.24
C PHE A 56 -26.33 -4.52 8.01
N ILE A 57 -25.68 -4.73 6.86
CA ILE A 57 -25.91 -3.93 5.66
C ILE A 57 -26.92 -4.62 4.73
N GLY A 58 -26.94 -5.96 4.71
CA GLY A 58 -27.84 -6.72 3.85
C GLY A 58 -27.13 -7.49 2.74
N PRO A 59 -27.89 -8.08 1.81
CA PRO A 59 -27.35 -8.85 0.69
C PRO A 59 -26.70 -7.94 -0.36
N ILE A 60 -25.87 -8.55 -1.23
CA ILE A 60 -25.30 -7.87 -2.38
C ILE A 60 -26.44 -7.53 -3.36
N VAL A 61 -26.67 -6.24 -3.59
CA VAL A 61 -27.71 -5.76 -4.50
C VAL A 61 -27.19 -5.47 -5.91
N TYR A 62 -25.89 -5.21 -6.06
CA TYR A 62 -25.24 -5.00 -7.34
C TYR A 62 -23.79 -5.51 -7.28
N SER A 63 -23.33 -6.12 -8.35
CA SER A 63 -21.94 -6.56 -8.50
C SER A 63 -21.55 -6.48 -9.97
N GLU A 64 -20.47 -5.78 -10.24
CA GLU A 64 -19.87 -5.71 -11.56
C GLU A 64 -18.49 -6.37 -11.55
N LYS A 65 -18.28 -7.31 -12.45
CA LYS A 65 -16.95 -7.88 -12.68
C LYS A 65 -16.23 -7.02 -13.72
N ARG A 66 -15.02 -6.60 -13.41
CA ARG A 66 -14.16 -5.90 -14.37
C ARG A 66 -14.05 -6.74 -15.65
N LYS A 67 -14.53 -6.20 -16.76
CA LYS A 67 -14.43 -6.85 -18.08
C LYS A 67 -13.09 -6.47 -18.68
N GLY A 68 -12.21 -7.47 -18.85
CA GLY A 68 -10.88 -7.30 -19.45
C GLY A 68 -9.90 -6.63 -18.47
N GLY A 69 -8.79 -7.27 -18.21
CA GLY A 69 -7.68 -6.67 -17.50
C GLY A 69 -6.90 -5.76 -18.46
N ASP A 70 -6.53 -4.58 -17.99
CA ASP A 70 -5.36 -3.94 -18.55
C ASP A 70 -4.21 -4.93 -18.39
N ASP A 71 -3.42 -5.14 -19.43
CA ASP A 71 -2.27 -6.04 -19.38
C ASP A 71 -1.28 -5.52 -18.34
N VAL A 72 -1.16 -6.22 -17.24
CA VAL A 72 -0.20 -5.89 -16.18
C VAL A 72 1.04 -6.75 -16.38
N LEU A 73 2.15 -6.11 -16.72
CA LEU A 73 3.44 -6.79 -16.79
C LEU A 73 4.06 -6.89 -15.39
N VAL A 74 4.19 -8.11 -14.88
CA VAL A 74 4.89 -8.39 -13.61
C VAL A 74 6.30 -8.89 -13.91
N ARG A 75 7.31 -8.12 -13.47
CA ARG A 75 8.74 -8.51 -13.54
C ARG A 75 9.20 -8.90 -12.13
N ALA A 76 9.41 -10.19 -11.88
CA ALA A 76 10.01 -10.69 -10.65
C ALA A 76 11.54 -10.72 -10.78
N ILE A 77 12.24 -9.95 -9.95
CA ILE A 77 13.70 -9.86 -9.98
C ILE A 77 14.26 -10.61 -8.76
N ASN A 78 14.97 -11.70 -8.99
CA ASN A 78 15.68 -12.42 -7.95
C ASN A 78 17.04 -11.76 -7.71
N TYR A 79 17.23 -11.24 -6.49
CA TYR A 79 18.49 -10.68 -6.05
C TYR A 79 19.24 -11.66 -5.13
N SER A 80 20.49 -11.94 -5.45
CA SER A 80 21.39 -12.73 -4.62
C SER A 80 22.73 -11.99 -4.44
N HIS A 81 23.38 -12.20 -3.33
CA HIS A 81 24.70 -11.63 -3.05
C HIS A 81 25.62 -12.67 -2.44
N LYS A 82 26.94 -12.54 -2.69
CA LYS A 82 27.97 -13.49 -2.20
C LYS A 82 28.32 -13.29 -0.73
N ASP A 83 27.87 -12.19 -0.13
CA ASP A 83 28.11 -11.89 1.28
C ASP A 83 27.39 -12.93 2.14
N GLU A 84 28.13 -13.58 3.01
CA GLU A 84 27.61 -14.62 3.91
C GLU A 84 26.53 -14.06 4.86
N GLU A 85 26.71 -12.83 5.33
CA GLU A 85 25.68 -12.19 6.18
C GLU A 85 24.36 -12.01 5.45
N PHE A 86 24.36 -11.75 4.14
CA PHE A 86 23.12 -11.56 3.38
C PHE A 86 22.20 -12.78 3.44
N GLY A 87 22.78 -13.99 3.34
CA GLY A 87 22.05 -15.26 3.35
C GLY A 87 21.62 -15.74 4.73
N GLN A 88 22.21 -15.20 5.83
CA GLN A 88 21.92 -15.67 7.18
C GLN A 88 20.51 -15.30 7.64
N GLN A 89 19.78 -16.29 8.12
CA GLN A 89 18.47 -16.11 8.72
C GLN A 89 18.59 -15.83 10.22
N VAL A 90 17.79 -14.88 10.70
CA VAL A 90 17.69 -14.58 12.14
C VAL A 90 16.41 -15.21 12.65
N TYR A 91 16.53 -15.98 13.73
CA TYR A 91 15.42 -16.73 14.33
C TYR A 91 14.98 -16.08 15.65
N ASN A 92 13.70 -16.17 15.94
CA ASN A 92 13.13 -15.80 17.24
C ASN A 92 13.37 -16.92 18.27
N PHE A 93 12.96 -16.68 19.53
CA PHE A 93 13.10 -17.64 20.63
C PHE A 93 12.27 -18.94 20.42
N LYS A 94 11.32 -18.96 19.46
CA LYS A 94 10.54 -20.14 19.08
C LYS A 94 11.15 -20.92 17.90
N GLY A 95 12.34 -20.54 17.43
CA GLY A 95 12.98 -21.16 16.28
C GLY A 95 12.37 -20.81 14.92
N GLN A 96 11.50 -19.79 14.86
CA GLN A 96 10.91 -19.30 13.63
C GLN A 96 11.69 -18.10 13.10
N VAL A 97 11.76 -17.93 11.79
CA VAL A 97 12.41 -16.77 11.17
C VAL A 97 11.78 -15.46 11.67
N HIS A 98 12.62 -14.56 12.17
CA HIS A 98 12.18 -13.29 12.72
C HIS A 98 11.93 -12.28 11.59
N TYR A 99 10.72 -12.26 11.06
CA TYR A 99 10.34 -11.50 9.87
C TYR A 99 10.77 -10.01 9.93
N SER A 100 10.46 -9.29 11.00
CA SER A 100 10.78 -7.86 11.11
C SER A 100 12.28 -7.57 11.08
N ILE A 101 13.11 -8.45 11.70
CA ILE A 101 14.56 -8.31 11.65
C ILE A 101 15.08 -8.61 10.26
N MET A 102 14.53 -9.63 9.58
CA MET A 102 14.89 -9.94 8.21
C MET A 102 14.58 -8.80 7.25
N ILE A 103 13.40 -8.19 7.35
CA ILE A 103 13.05 -7.01 6.55
C ILE A 103 14.02 -5.85 6.84
N LYS A 104 14.33 -5.58 8.12
CA LYS A 104 15.30 -4.54 8.49
C LYS A 104 16.67 -4.82 7.85
N LYS A 105 17.18 -6.04 7.96
CA LYS A 105 18.44 -6.47 7.36
C LYS A 105 18.47 -6.25 5.85
N LEU A 106 17.42 -6.62 5.14
CA LEU A 106 17.27 -6.39 3.69
C LEU A 106 17.29 -4.89 3.35
N CYS A 107 16.66 -4.05 4.17
CA CYS A 107 16.60 -2.61 3.95
C CYS A 107 17.94 -1.92 4.21
N GLU A 108 18.76 -2.45 5.13
CA GLU A 108 20.06 -1.90 5.52
C GLU A 108 21.23 -2.43 4.65
N PHE A 109 20.96 -3.42 3.80
CA PHE A 109 21.99 -4.00 2.94
C PHE A 109 22.29 -3.11 1.72
N ASN A 110 23.37 -2.36 1.77
CA ASN A 110 23.72 -1.33 0.79
C ASN A 110 23.79 -1.83 -0.65
N PHE A 111 24.38 -3.01 -0.90
CA PHE A 111 24.46 -3.56 -2.26
C PHE A 111 23.09 -3.77 -2.90
N ARG A 112 22.12 -4.19 -2.10
CA ARG A 112 20.73 -4.33 -2.58
C ARG A 112 20.10 -2.98 -2.84
N SER A 113 20.34 -2.00 -1.97
CA SER A 113 19.83 -0.63 -2.15
C SER A 113 20.39 0.00 -3.43
N GLU A 114 21.67 -0.19 -3.70
CA GLU A 114 22.31 0.22 -4.96
C GLU A 114 21.73 -0.49 -6.17
N PHE A 115 21.41 -1.79 -6.06
CA PHE A 115 20.75 -2.52 -7.11
C PHE A 115 19.36 -1.96 -7.40
N ILE A 116 18.58 -1.59 -6.37
CA ILE A 116 17.27 -0.95 -6.54
C ILE A 116 17.42 0.39 -7.29
N ILE A 117 18.41 1.21 -6.92
CA ILE A 117 18.70 2.47 -7.63
C ILE A 117 19.02 2.23 -9.10
N LYS A 118 19.81 1.18 -9.39
CA LYS A 118 20.10 0.79 -10.80
C LYS A 118 18.81 0.44 -11.54
N VAL A 119 17.94 -0.38 -10.94
CA VAL A 119 16.66 -0.77 -11.54
C VAL A 119 15.79 0.48 -11.83
N LEU A 120 15.70 1.41 -10.88
CA LEU A 120 14.97 2.66 -11.08
C LEU A 120 15.55 3.52 -12.19
N SER A 121 16.88 3.61 -12.28
CA SER A 121 17.57 4.32 -13.36
C SER A 121 17.30 3.68 -14.72
N ASP A 122 17.33 2.35 -14.79
CA ASP A 122 17.10 1.61 -16.04
C ASP A 122 15.64 1.75 -16.47
N LEU A 123 14.67 1.67 -15.56
CA LEU A 123 13.26 1.93 -15.86
C LEU A 123 13.04 3.34 -16.40
N MET A 124 13.65 4.36 -15.81
CA MET A 124 13.54 5.74 -16.31
C MET A 124 14.19 5.94 -17.68
N LYS A 125 15.21 5.13 -18.04
CA LYS A 125 15.80 5.14 -19.38
C LYS A 125 14.93 4.41 -20.39
N GLU A 126 14.26 3.31 -19.99
CA GLU A 126 13.32 2.57 -20.85
C GLU A 126 12.14 3.48 -21.27
N ASN A 127 11.61 4.25 -20.33
CA ASN A 127 10.51 5.18 -20.57
C ASN A 127 10.58 6.38 -19.62
N SER A 128 11.01 7.54 -20.13
CA SER A 128 11.12 8.80 -19.36
C SER A 128 9.76 9.39 -18.94
N GLU A 129 8.67 8.98 -19.61
CA GLU A 129 7.33 9.52 -19.34
C GLU A 129 6.61 8.76 -18.23
N GLN A 130 7.10 7.58 -17.86
CA GLN A 130 6.48 6.81 -16.79
C GLN A 130 6.58 7.52 -15.43
N GLN A 131 5.61 7.24 -14.59
CA GLN A 131 5.62 7.62 -13.19
C GLN A 131 5.71 6.36 -12.32
N ILE A 132 6.73 6.30 -11.47
CA ILE A 132 7.06 5.14 -10.66
C ILE A 132 6.73 5.41 -9.20
N ILE A 133 6.00 4.50 -8.55
CA ILE A 133 5.93 4.47 -7.10
C ILE A 133 6.81 3.36 -6.55
N VAL A 134 7.63 3.68 -5.55
CA VAL A 134 8.51 2.75 -4.85
C VAL A 134 8.00 2.54 -3.43
N LEU A 135 7.63 1.31 -3.10
CA LEU A 135 7.11 0.95 -1.79
C LEU A 135 8.15 0.20 -0.95
N ALA A 136 8.32 0.62 0.30
CA ALA A 136 9.09 -0.11 1.28
C ALA A 136 8.53 0.03 2.70
N HIS A 137 8.85 -0.96 3.56
CA HIS A 137 8.46 -0.97 4.97
C HIS A 137 9.33 -0.02 5.82
N ASN A 138 10.58 0.17 5.45
CA ASN A 138 11.55 0.88 6.27
C ASN A 138 11.83 2.30 5.74
N LYS A 139 11.64 3.30 6.60
CA LYS A 139 11.87 4.71 6.26
C LYS A 139 13.35 5.00 5.95
N SER A 140 14.31 4.25 6.53
CA SER A 140 15.74 4.45 6.23
C SER A 140 16.08 4.07 4.80
N LEU A 141 15.52 2.96 4.29
CA LEU A 141 15.65 2.60 2.87
C LEU A 141 15.03 3.67 1.97
N LEU A 142 13.83 4.14 2.30
CA LEU A 142 13.17 5.19 1.53
C LEU A 142 14.01 6.48 1.48
N ALA A 143 14.61 6.88 2.61
CA ALA A 143 15.49 8.03 2.68
C ALA A 143 16.74 7.84 1.81
N TYR A 144 17.37 6.69 1.91
CA TYR A 144 18.53 6.36 1.08
C TYR A 144 18.21 6.43 -0.42
N LEU A 145 17.10 5.81 -0.84
CA LEU A 145 16.68 5.82 -2.25
C LEU A 145 16.39 7.25 -2.73
N HIS A 146 15.67 8.04 -1.94
CA HIS A 146 15.37 9.44 -2.27
C HIS A 146 16.65 10.26 -2.49
N ASP A 147 17.57 10.19 -1.53
CA ASP A 147 18.79 10.98 -1.55
C ASP A 147 19.72 10.54 -2.69
N ALA A 148 19.82 9.24 -2.96
CA ALA A 148 20.60 8.71 -4.07
C ALA A 148 20.03 9.14 -5.42
N ILE A 149 18.70 9.09 -5.62
CA ILE A 149 18.03 9.54 -6.85
C ILE A 149 18.29 11.03 -7.08
N LYS A 150 18.13 11.84 -6.03
CA LYS A 150 18.33 13.29 -6.07
C LYS A 150 19.79 13.65 -6.33
N HIS A 151 20.73 13.07 -5.59
CA HIS A 151 22.18 13.35 -5.71
C HIS A 151 22.73 12.94 -7.09
N ARG A 152 22.24 11.83 -7.64
CA ARG A 152 22.67 11.33 -8.97
C ARG A 152 21.91 11.95 -10.13
N ASN A 153 20.98 12.88 -9.86
CA ASN A 153 20.14 13.55 -10.86
C ASN A 153 19.45 12.55 -11.82
N ILE A 154 18.93 11.43 -11.29
CA ILE A 154 18.27 10.43 -12.12
C ILE A 154 16.97 11.00 -12.69
N THR A 155 16.12 11.55 -11.82
CA THR A 155 14.86 12.24 -12.17
C THR A 155 14.29 12.96 -10.96
N SER A 156 13.12 13.61 -11.13
CA SER A 156 12.42 14.24 -10.01
C SER A 156 11.85 13.18 -9.04
N VAL A 157 12.09 13.37 -7.75
CA VAL A 157 11.69 12.45 -6.70
C VAL A 157 11.01 13.18 -5.55
N GLY A 158 10.07 12.53 -4.88
CA GLY A 158 9.40 13.06 -3.70
C GLY A 158 8.94 11.97 -2.74
N TYR A 159 8.74 12.35 -1.48
CA TYR A 159 8.21 11.46 -0.45
C TYR A 159 6.68 11.45 -0.43
N TYR A 160 6.12 10.27 -0.19
CA TYR A 160 4.71 10.08 0.09
C TYR A 160 4.56 9.20 1.34
N VAL A 161 4.80 9.82 2.50
CA VAL A 161 4.88 9.11 3.79
C VAL A 161 3.97 9.77 4.82
N GLY A 162 3.55 8.99 5.82
CA GLY A 162 2.67 9.49 6.88
C GLY A 162 3.24 10.69 7.62
N GLY A 163 2.36 11.64 7.98
CA GLY A 163 2.70 12.88 8.68
C GLY A 163 3.04 14.06 7.75
N MET A 164 3.04 13.88 6.44
CA MET A 164 3.18 14.98 5.50
C MET A 164 1.90 15.81 5.40
N LYS A 165 2.05 17.10 5.13
CA LYS A 165 0.91 17.98 4.86
C LYS A 165 0.33 17.68 3.46
N GLU A 166 -0.98 17.83 3.30
CA GLU A 166 -1.66 17.59 2.03
C GLU A 166 -1.04 18.37 0.86
N LYS A 167 -0.62 19.60 1.09
CA LYS A 167 0.07 20.43 0.09
C LYS A 167 1.36 19.77 -0.42
N ASP A 168 2.15 19.17 0.47
CA ASP A 168 3.42 18.54 0.12
C ASP A 168 3.18 17.19 -0.60
N LEU A 169 2.13 16.46 -0.22
CA LEU A 169 1.68 15.25 -0.92
C LEU A 169 1.30 15.58 -2.37
N LYS A 170 0.50 16.62 -2.60
CA LYS A 170 0.13 17.08 -3.96
C LYS A 170 1.33 17.48 -4.82
N ILE A 171 2.35 18.10 -4.22
CA ILE A 171 3.60 18.39 -4.93
C ILE A 171 4.33 17.08 -5.29
N THR A 172 4.35 16.12 -4.40
CA THR A 172 4.97 14.81 -4.64
C THR A 172 4.26 14.04 -5.75
N GLU A 173 2.95 14.12 -5.86
CA GLU A 173 2.16 13.48 -6.92
C GLU A 173 2.56 13.89 -8.33
N THR A 174 3.23 15.04 -8.48
CA THR A 174 3.77 15.51 -9.77
C THR A 174 5.17 14.98 -10.10
N LYS A 175 5.83 14.26 -9.19
CA LYS A 175 7.20 13.77 -9.38
C LYS A 175 7.20 12.48 -10.20
N LYS A 176 8.28 12.25 -10.93
CA LYS A 176 8.45 11.02 -11.73
C LYS A 176 8.70 9.78 -10.88
N ILE A 177 9.38 9.92 -9.74
CA ILE A 177 9.52 8.84 -8.76
C ILE A 177 8.91 9.30 -7.42
N ILE A 178 7.97 8.50 -6.94
CA ILE A 178 7.28 8.69 -5.65
C ILE A 178 7.77 7.61 -4.71
N ILE A 179 8.28 8.00 -3.56
CA ILE A 179 8.80 7.10 -2.53
C ILE A 179 7.82 7.05 -1.37
N ALA A 180 7.20 5.89 -1.15
CA ALA A 180 6.09 5.74 -0.22
C ALA A 180 6.25 4.54 0.70
N THR A 181 5.60 4.62 1.86
CA THR A 181 5.38 3.44 2.71
C THR A 181 4.16 2.67 2.23
N TYR A 182 4.13 1.35 2.48
CA TYR A 182 2.94 0.53 2.16
C TYR A 182 1.66 1.09 2.78
N ALA A 183 1.71 1.51 4.04
CA ALA A 183 0.54 2.08 4.71
C ALA A 183 -0.06 3.31 4.00
N MET A 184 0.79 4.17 3.43
CA MET A 184 0.32 5.33 2.67
C MET A 184 -0.24 4.98 1.29
N ALA A 185 0.27 3.89 0.69
CA ALA A 185 -0.24 3.42 -0.60
C ALA A 185 -1.54 2.62 -0.45
N GLU A 186 -1.76 1.98 0.70
CA GLU A 186 -2.96 1.21 1.01
C GLU A 186 -4.17 2.11 1.30
N GLU A 187 -3.96 3.23 1.98
CA GLU A 187 -5.02 4.14 2.41
C GLU A 187 -5.13 5.38 1.51
N GLY A 188 -5.68 5.21 0.29
CA GLY A 188 -6.13 6.37 -0.49
C GLY A 188 -5.11 6.94 -1.47
N LEU A 189 -4.25 6.11 -2.07
CA LEU A 189 -3.43 6.52 -3.19
C LEU A 189 -4.29 6.65 -4.45
N ASP A 190 -4.65 7.88 -4.84
CA ASP A 190 -5.38 8.18 -6.08
C ASP A 190 -4.53 9.03 -7.04
N ILE A 191 -3.40 8.47 -7.50
CA ILE A 191 -2.53 9.12 -8.48
C ILE A 191 -2.76 8.47 -9.84
N LYS A 192 -3.55 9.10 -10.69
CA LYS A 192 -3.97 8.58 -12.00
C LYS A 192 -2.83 8.38 -13.00
N THR A 193 -1.73 9.07 -12.80
CA THR A 193 -0.55 9.05 -13.69
C THR A 193 0.45 7.94 -13.35
N LEU A 194 0.24 7.19 -12.27
CA LEU A 194 1.09 6.06 -11.91
C LEU A 194 0.98 4.93 -12.95
N THR A 195 2.12 4.55 -13.50
CA THR A 195 2.24 3.48 -14.49
C THR A 195 3.03 2.28 -14.00
N THR A 196 3.90 2.50 -13.02
CA THR A 196 4.85 1.48 -12.57
C THR A 196 4.92 1.43 -11.05
N LEU A 197 4.86 0.21 -10.51
CA LEU A 197 5.04 -0.08 -9.10
C LEU A 197 6.33 -0.87 -8.89
N VAL A 198 7.19 -0.42 -7.97
CA VAL A 198 8.38 -1.14 -7.51
C VAL A 198 8.22 -1.47 -6.04
N MET A 199 8.10 -2.74 -5.72
CA MET A 199 8.10 -3.23 -4.34
C MET A 199 9.55 -3.48 -3.92
N ALA A 200 10.08 -2.59 -3.08
CA ALA A 200 11.46 -2.61 -2.65
C ALA A 200 11.70 -3.49 -1.40
N THR A 201 10.63 -3.93 -0.72
CA THR A 201 10.70 -4.93 0.37
C THR A 201 9.49 -5.81 0.39
#